data_299a294b603b4d36583acb7faea57141
#
_entry.id   299a294b603b4d36583acb7faea57141
#
_cell.length_a   1.000
_cell.length_b   1.000
_cell.length_c   1.000
_cell.angle_alpha   90.00
_cell.angle_beta   90.00
_cell.angle_gamma   90.00
#
_symmetry.space_group_name_H-M   'P 1'
#
loop_
_entity.id
_entity.type
_entity.pdbx_description
1 polymer ?
#
loop_
_entity_poly.entity_id
_entity_poly.type
_entity_poly.pdbx_seq_one_letter_code
_entity_poly.pdbx_strand_id
1 'polypeptide(L)'
;MKTYCELYFSGTSDNLRAFVKELKAYINGDWRQVEQSERWEDYLFIDYIGTDVDKARVSIYLGNDLAKGQIKVGNIVPLEKNSLSIDEYNSVLKKFNRDIIEPYKRHNHIINISELTNDEFDPLTVISKVALQKLRAFCVAANKSTGSSHPCDQERWYEFICQTVEDGRIFDYETLAKFLQDESYWGKKEKGDIGVMGSYAWDSERAYELADEYEAACSVLNYYRKTRGI
;
A
#
# COMPACT_ATOMS: atom_id res chain seq x y z
N MET A 1 6.74 -6.04 5.33
CA MET A 1 5.64 -5.21 5.86
C MET A 1 4.35 -5.60 5.17
N LYS A 2 3.29 -5.90 5.93
CA LYS A 2 1.97 -6.16 5.34
C LYS A 2 1.32 -4.87 4.91
N THR A 3 0.58 -4.93 3.79
CA THR A 3 -0.16 -3.79 3.23
C THR A 3 -1.61 -4.17 3.00
N TYR A 4 -2.48 -3.19 2.91
CA TYR A 4 -3.84 -3.40 2.47
C TYR A 4 -3.85 -3.81 1.01
N CYS A 5 -4.53 -4.92 0.70
CA CYS A 5 -4.83 -5.25 -0.69
C CYS A 5 -5.76 -4.20 -1.28
N GLU A 6 -5.63 -3.97 -2.58
CA GLU A 6 -6.52 -3.10 -3.34
C GLU A 6 -7.10 -3.87 -4.53
N LEU A 7 -8.28 -3.47 -4.95
CA LEU A 7 -8.99 -4.00 -6.09
C LEU A 7 -9.54 -2.85 -6.92
N TYR A 8 -9.10 -2.75 -8.18
CA TYR A 8 -9.42 -1.66 -9.09
C TYR A 8 -10.35 -2.09 -10.20
N PHE A 9 -11.20 -1.17 -10.63
CA PHE A 9 -12.15 -1.31 -11.74
C PHE A 9 -11.92 -0.17 -12.71
N SER A 10 -11.64 -0.46 -13.98
CA SER A 10 -11.32 0.55 -15.00
C SER A 10 -12.22 0.42 -16.21
N GLY A 11 -12.68 1.56 -16.74
CA GLY A 11 -13.57 1.63 -17.90
C GLY A 11 -14.09 3.03 -18.15
N THR A 12 -14.99 3.19 -19.10
CA THR A 12 -15.71 4.45 -19.27
C THR A 12 -16.63 4.71 -18.09
N SER A 13 -16.98 5.97 -17.84
CA SER A 13 -17.90 6.34 -16.75
C SER A 13 -19.25 5.58 -16.84
N ASP A 14 -19.75 5.40 -18.06
CA ASP A 14 -21.03 4.67 -18.28
C ASP A 14 -20.86 3.18 -17.97
N ASN A 15 -19.75 2.57 -18.39
CA ASN A 15 -19.47 1.17 -18.11
C ASN A 15 -19.25 0.92 -16.61
N LEU A 16 -18.58 1.84 -15.88
CA LEU A 16 -18.41 1.72 -14.45
C LEU A 16 -19.74 1.87 -13.69
N ARG A 17 -20.64 2.76 -14.13
CA ARG A 17 -22.00 2.87 -13.57
C ARG A 17 -22.82 1.60 -13.86
N ALA A 18 -22.74 1.06 -15.08
CA ALA A 18 -23.41 -0.19 -15.44
C ALA A 18 -22.87 -1.36 -14.59
N PHE A 19 -21.56 -1.45 -14.43
CA PHE A 19 -20.90 -2.45 -13.58
C PHE A 19 -21.48 -2.45 -12.16
N VAL A 20 -21.51 -1.29 -11.50
CA VAL A 20 -22.01 -1.18 -10.10
C VAL A 20 -23.48 -1.58 -10.03
N LYS A 21 -24.27 -1.25 -11.03
CA LYS A 21 -25.69 -1.66 -11.11
C LYS A 21 -25.84 -3.17 -11.29
N GLU A 22 -25.07 -3.77 -12.20
CA GLU A 22 -25.10 -5.21 -12.49
C GLU A 22 -24.53 -6.06 -11.36
N LEU A 23 -23.51 -5.53 -10.65
CA LEU A 23 -22.87 -6.22 -9.52
C LEU A 23 -23.87 -6.57 -8.42
N LYS A 24 -24.95 -5.79 -8.27
CA LYS A 24 -26.02 -6.06 -7.30
C LYS A 24 -26.68 -7.44 -7.50
N ALA A 25 -26.73 -7.95 -8.71
CA ALA A 25 -27.29 -9.28 -9.01
C ALA A 25 -26.41 -10.43 -8.50
N TYR A 26 -25.15 -10.16 -8.18
CA TYR A 26 -24.18 -11.14 -7.67
C TYR A 26 -24.09 -11.14 -6.12
N ILE A 27 -24.79 -10.22 -5.47
CA ILE A 27 -24.83 -10.14 -4.01
C ILE A 27 -25.79 -11.21 -3.51
N ASN A 28 -25.24 -12.29 -2.95
CA ASN A 28 -26.00 -13.44 -2.47
C ASN A 28 -25.29 -14.12 -1.29
N GLY A 29 -25.88 -15.21 -0.77
CA GLY A 29 -25.30 -15.99 0.33
C GLY A 29 -25.19 -15.16 1.60
N ASP A 30 -23.97 -14.97 2.10
CA ASP A 30 -23.67 -14.21 3.32
C ASP A 30 -23.46 -12.70 3.06
N TRP A 31 -23.65 -12.27 1.83
CA TRP A 31 -23.53 -10.87 1.45
C TRP A 31 -24.91 -10.21 1.34
N ARG A 32 -25.02 -8.97 1.79
CA ARG A 32 -26.26 -8.19 1.76
C ARG A 32 -25.99 -6.80 1.19
N GLN A 33 -26.80 -6.39 0.22
CA GLN A 33 -26.83 -5.00 -0.21
C GLN A 33 -27.46 -4.16 0.91
N VAL A 34 -26.83 -3.03 1.21
CA VAL A 34 -27.36 -2.04 2.16
C VAL A 34 -28.20 -1.03 1.36
N GLU A 35 -29.43 -0.81 1.79
CA GLU A 35 -30.26 0.28 1.25
C GLU A 35 -29.64 1.63 1.60
N GLN A 36 -29.59 2.51 0.61
CA GLN A 36 -28.93 3.82 0.74
C GLN A 36 -29.97 4.92 0.81
N SER A 37 -29.68 5.96 1.60
CA SER A 37 -30.35 7.24 1.47
C SER A 37 -29.82 8.03 0.27
N GLU A 38 -30.59 8.96 -0.28
CA GLU A 38 -30.21 9.84 -1.40
C GLU A 38 -28.81 10.48 -1.24
N ARG A 39 -28.41 10.76 0.01
CA ARG A 39 -27.10 11.34 0.34
C ARG A 39 -25.90 10.47 -0.12
N TRP A 40 -26.09 9.18 -0.37
CA TRP A 40 -25.03 8.22 -0.66
C TRP A 40 -25.21 7.53 -2.03
N GLU A 41 -25.90 8.17 -2.97
CA GLU A 41 -26.19 7.61 -4.30
C GLU A 41 -24.94 7.18 -5.07
N ASP A 42 -23.81 7.86 -4.85
CA ASP A 42 -22.52 7.55 -5.47
C ASP A 42 -21.79 6.37 -4.82
N TYR A 43 -22.38 5.70 -3.83
CA TYR A 43 -21.78 4.54 -3.17
C TYR A 43 -22.58 3.27 -3.42
N LEU A 44 -21.88 2.14 -3.49
CA LEU A 44 -22.47 0.82 -3.29
C LEU A 44 -21.92 0.27 -1.98
N PHE A 45 -22.80 -0.01 -1.01
CA PHE A 45 -22.47 -0.65 0.25
C PHE A 45 -22.96 -2.09 0.27
N ILE A 46 -22.06 -3.00 0.65
CA ILE A 46 -22.31 -4.44 0.69
C ILE A 46 -21.79 -4.97 2.02
N ASP A 47 -22.67 -5.51 2.85
CA ASP A 47 -22.33 -6.08 4.14
C ASP A 47 -22.08 -7.58 4.03
N TYR A 48 -20.95 -8.05 4.56
CA TYR A 48 -20.70 -9.44 4.85
C TYR A 48 -21.20 -9.75 6.27
N ILE A 49 -22.06 -10.78 6.39
CA ILE A 49 -22.68 -11.19 7.66
C ILE A 49 -22.41 -12.66 8.01
N GLY A 50 -21.58 -13.36 7.23
CA GLY A 50 -21.17 -14.72 7.48
C GLY A 50 -20.19 -14.87 8.65
N THR A 51 -19.59 -16.06 8.78
CA THR A 51 -18.70 -16.42 9.88
C THR A 51 -17.28 -16.76 9.47
N ASP A 52 -17.00 -16.84 8.15
CA ASP A 52 -15.68 -17.25 7.63
C ASP A 52 -14.61 -16.19 7.85
N VAL A 53 -15.00 -14.90 7.83
CA VAL A 53 -14.15 -13.74 8.08
C VAL A 53 -14.94 -12.75 8.92
N ASP A 54 -14.28 -11.65 9.33
CA ASP A 54 -14.96 -10.60 10.11
C ASP A 54 -16.16 -10.02 9.38
N LYS A 55 -17.25 -9.79 10.08
CA LYS A 55 -18.41 -9.07 9.56
C LYS A 55 -18.04 -7.64 9.27
N ALA A 56 -18.18 -7.22 8.03
CA ALA A 56 -17.71 -5.93 7.58
C ALA A 56 -18.53 -5.39 6.41
N ARG A 57 -18.53 -4.08 6.27
CA ARG A 57 -19.10 -3.35 5.13
C ARG A 57 -18.02 -3.03 4.11
N VAL A 58 -18.19 -3.53 2.89
CA VAL A 58 -17.41 -3.15 1.72
C VAL A 58 -18.10 -1.99 1.02
N SER A 59 -17.33 -0.95 0.65
CA SER A 59 -17.83 0.20 -0.09
C SER A 59 -17.12 0.38 -1.43
N ILE A 60 -17.90 0.66 -2.48
CA ILE A 60 -17.40 1.09 -3.79
C ILE A 60 -17.93 2.51 -4.01
N TYR A 61 -17.03 3.45 -4.28
CA TYR A 61 -17.38 4.86 -4.49
C TYR A 61 -17.22 5.24 -5.96
N LEU A 62 -18.27 5.83 -6.52
CA LEU A 62 -18.34 6.27 -7.91
C LEU A 62 -17.91 7.73 -8.15
N GLY A 63 -17.78 8.55 -7.11
CA GLY A 63 -17.59 10.00 -7.18
C GLY A 63 -16.50 10.52 -8.12
N ASN A 64 -15.60 11.35 -7.63
CA ASN A 64 -14.61 12.06 -8.47
C ASN A 64 -13.70 11.16 -9.32
N ASP A 65 -13.46 9.92 -8.90
CA ASP A 65 -12.59 8.99 -9.63
C ASP A 65 -13.27 8.38 -10.85
N LEU A 66 -14.61 8.46 -10.93
CA LEU A 66 -15.36 8.03 -12.11
C LEU A 66 -14.94 8.80 -13.37
N ALA A 67 -14.69 10.10 -13.25
CA ALA A 67 -14.23 10.95 -14.36
C ALA A 67 -12.81 10.57 -14.83
N LYS A 68 -12.02 9.91 -13.97
CA LYS A 68 -10.68 9.40 -14.31
C LYS A 68 -10.72 8.03 -14.99
N GLY A 69 -11.92 7.42 -15.12
CA GLY A 69 -12.08 6.09 -15.71
C GLY A 69 -11.57 4.95 -14.84
N GLN A 70 -11.35 5.18 -13.55
CA GLN A 70 -10.94 4.16 -12.59
C GLN A 70 -11.58 4.39 -11.23
N ILE A 71 -12.15 3.33 -10.66
CA ILE A 71 -12.66 3.30 -9.28
C ILE A 71 -12.04 2.10 -8.55
N LYS A 72 -12.15 2.06 -7.24
CA LYS A 72 -11.69 0.93 -6.42
C LYS A 72 -12.67 0.62 -5.29
N VAL A 73 -12.44 -0.53 -4.62
CA VAL A 73 -13.01 -0.75 -3.29
C VAL A 73 -12.47 0.37 -2.39
N GLY A 74 -13.36 1.26 -1.94
CA GLY A 74 -12.96 2.48 -1.26
C GLY A 74 -12.58 2.23 0.19
N ASN A 75 -13.38 1.42 0.89
CA ASN A 75 -13.13 1.09 2.29
C ASN A 75 -13.81 -0.22 2.69
N ILE A 76 -13.26 -0.86 3.73
CA ILE A 76 -13.86 -1.99 4.43
C ILE A 76 -13.93 -1.65 5.91
N VAL A 77 -15.14 -1.56 6.45
CA VAL A 77 -15.39 -1.12 7.83
C VAL A 77 -16.02 -2.27 8.61
N PRO A 78 -15.52 -2.63 9.80
CA PRO A 78 -16.12 -3.69 10.60
C PRO A 78 -17.53 -3.29 11.08
N LEU A 79 -18.41 -4.30 11.23
CA LEU A 79 -19.77 -4.11 11.73
C LEU A 79 -19.89 -4.36 13.25
N GLU A 80 -19.02 -5.17 13.83
CA GLU A 80 -19.14 -5.62 15.21
C GLU A 80 -17.97 -5.21 16.12
N LYS A 81 -16.95 -4.51 15.57
CA LYS A 81 -15.78 -4.04 16.33
C LYS A 81 -15.32 -2.66 15.83
N ASN A 82 -14.37 -2.04 16.52
CA ASN A 82 -13.94 -0.68 16.19
C ASN A 82 -13.00 -0.58 14.96
N SER A 83 -12.18 -1.62 14.72
CA SER A 83 -11.22 -1.62 13.61
C SER A 83 -10.93 -3.03 13.13
N LEU A 84 -10.42 -3.15 11.90
CA LEU A 84 -9.83 -4.37 11.33
C LEU A 84 -8.31 -4.22 11.33
N SER A 85 -7.61 -5.31 11.67
CA SER A 85 -6.20 -5.44 11.31
C SER A 85 -6.03 -5.55 9.79
N ILE A 86 -4.81 -5.38 9.29
CA ILE A 86 -4.52 -5.52 7.85
C ILE A 86 -4.91 -6.92 7.34
N ASP A 87 -4.63 -7.97 8.12
CA ASP A 87 -4.97 -9.35 7.75
C ASP A 87 -6.48 -9.58 7.68
N GLU A 88 -7.23 -9.04 8.64
CA GLU A 88 -8.69 -9.13 8.66
C GLU A 88 -9.32 -8.37 7.49
N TYR A 89 -8.85 -7.14 7.22
CA TYR A 89 -9.26 -6.34 6.07
C TYR A 89 -9.00 -7.10 4.76
N ASN A 90 -7.79 -7.61 4.57
CA ASN A 90 -7.40 -8.35 3.38
C ASN A 90 -8.21 -9.65 3.23
N SER A 91 -8.55 -10.30 4.34
CA SER A 91 -9.39 -11.51 4.33
C SER A 91 -10.81 -11.21 3.83
N VAL A 92 -11.40 -10.11 4.29
CA VAL A 92 -12.72 -9.65 3.81
C VAL A 92 -12.65 -9.28 2.33
N LEU A 93 -11.63 -8.56 1.88
CA LEU A 93 -11.49 -8.18 0.47
C LEU A 93 -11.27 -9.40 -0.44
N LYS A 94 -10.44 -10.36 -0.03
CA LYS A 94 -10.24 -11.64 -0.74
C LYS A 94 -11.54 -12.44 -0.82
N LYS A 95 -12.34 -12.45 0.25
CA LYS A 95 -13.67 -13.08 0.26
C LYS A 95 -14.64 -12.38 -0.70
N PHE A 96 -14.69 -11.04 -0.67
CA PHE A 96 -15.49 -10.23 -1.59
C PHE A 96 -15.12 -10.49 -3.06
N ASN A 97 -13.82 -10.50 -3.36
CA ASN A 97 -13.34 -10.80 -4.70
C ASN A 97 -13.79 -12.19 -5.16
N ARG A 98 -13.60 -13.21 -4.33
CA ARG A 98 -13.95 -14.61 -4.66
C ARG A 98 -15.44 -14.82 -4.84
N ASP A 99 -16.27 -14.26 -3.97
CA ASP A 99 -17.69 -14.58 -3.88
C ASP A 99 -18.56 -13.72 -4.81
N ILE A 100 -18.11 -12.50 -5.13
CA ILE A 100 -18.89 -11.51 -5.91
C ILE A 100 -18.18 -11.14 -7.22
N ILE A 101 -16.92 -10.74 -7.15
CA ILE A 101 -16.21 -10.19 -8.32
C ILE A 101 -15.85 -11.27 -9.32
N GLU A 102 -15.30 -12.40 -8.89
CA GLU A 102 -14.93 -13.49 -9.79
C GLU A 102 -16.15 -14.11 -10.51
N PRO A 103 -17.31 -14.33 -9.88
CA PRO A 103 -18.53 -14.69 -10.58
C PRO A 103 -18.98 -13.64 -11.61
N TYR A 104 -18.90 -12.35 -11.27
CA TYR A 104 -19.21 -11.28 -12.23
C TYR A 104 -18.25 -11.32 -13.43
N LYS A 105 -16.95 -11.40 -13.19
CA LYS A 105 -15.87 -11.41 -14.20
C LYS A 105 -16.03 -12.55 -15.23
N ARG A 106 -16.60 -13.69 -14.84
CA ARG A 106 -16.83 -14.83 -15.73
C ARG A 106 -17.91 -14.59 -16.80
N HIS A 107 -18.85 -13.70 -16.53
CA HIS A 107 -20.01 -13.46 -17.38
C HIS A 107 -20.02 -12.09 -18.05
N ASN A 108 -19.18 -11.16 -17.58
CA ASN A 108 -19.20 -9.76 -18.01
C ASN A 108 -17.78 -9.25 -18.28
N HIS A 109 -17.63 -8.49 -19.38
CA HIS A 109 -16.34 -7.93 -19.82
C HIS A 109 -16.44 -6.44 -20.18
N ILE A 110 -17.44 -5.72 -19.63
CA ILE A 110 -17.67 -4.30 -19.94
C ILE A 110 -16.62 -3.37 -19.32
N ILE A 111 -15.93 -3.84 -18.26
CA ILE A 111 -14.86 -3.13 -17.57
C ILE A 111 -13.64 -4.04 -17.43
N ASN A 112 -12.48 -3.42 -17.18
CA ASN A 112 -11.28 -4.14 -16.75
C ASN A 112 -11.23 -4.20 -15.22
N ILE A 113 -11.06 -5.40 -14.67
CA ILE A 113 -10.94 -5.65 -13.23
C ILE A 113 -9.51 -6.12 -12.96
N SER A 114 -8.78 -5.41 -12.11
CA SER A 114 -7.41 -5.78 -11.75
C SER A 114 -7.39 -7.12 -10.99
N GLU A 115 -6.22 -7.74 -10.94
CA GLU A 115 -5.95 -8.69 -9.86
C GLU A 115 -5.85 -7.94 -8.51
N LEU A 116 -6.08 -8.66 -7.42
CA LEU A 116 -5.81 -8.13 -6.09
C LEU A 116 -4.31 -7.80 -5.97
N THR A 117 -3.99 -6.64 -5.42
CA THR A 117 -2.59 -6.33 -5.11
C THR A 117 -2.05 -7.28 -4.03
N ASN A 118 -0.73 -7.42 -3.97
CA ASN A 118 -0.09 -8.19 -2.91
C ASN A 118 -0.39 -7.59 -1.53
N ASP A 119 -0.47 -8.44 -0.53
CA ASP A 119 -0.57 -8.07 0.89
C ASP A 119 0.79 -7.87 1.56
N GLU A 120 1.87 -8.01 0.80
CA GLU A 120 3.23 -7.69 1.23
C GLU A 120 3.77 -6.49 0.45
N PHE A 121 4.38 -5.58 1.19
CA PHE A 121 5.02 -4.41 0.63
C PHE A 121 6.26 -4.81 -0.19
N ASP A 122 6.27 -4.42 -1.46
CA ASP A 122 7.45 -4.54 -2.32
C ASP A 122 8.12 -3.15 -2.44
N PRO A 123 9.32 -2.95 -1.86
CA PRO A 123 10.03 -1.68 -1.95
C PRO A 123 10.36 -1.28 -3.39
N LEU A 124 10.45 -2.23 -4.33
CA LEU A 124 10.71 -1.96 -5.73
C LEU A 124 9.54 -1.27 -6.46
N THR A 125 8.36 -1.21 -5.83
CA THR A 125 7.26 -0.38 -6.34
C THR A 125 7.50 1.11 -6.08
N VAL A 126 8.28 1.44 -5.05
CA VAL A 126 8.56 2.82 -4.61
C VAL A 126 9.92 3.30 -5.08
N ILE A 127 10.99 2.52 -4.89
CA ILE A 127 12.37 2.90 -5.23
C ILE A 127 12.98 1.97 -6.28
N SER A 128 14.11 2.37 -6.87
CA SER A 128 14.84 1.53 -7.80
C SER A 128 15.60 0.39 -7.07
N LYS A 129 15.98 -0.63 -7.84
CA LYS A 129 16.83 -1.71 -7.33
C LYS A 129 18.18 -1.19 -6.82
N VAL A 130 18.74 -0.17 -7.46
CA VAL A 130 20.03 0.44 -7.04
C VAL A 130 19.86 1.16 -5.71
N ALA A 131 18.81 1.97 -5.57
CA ALA A 131 18.49 2.64 -4.29
C ALA A 131 18.25 1.63 -3.17
N LEU A 132 17.52 0.55 -3.44
CA LEU A 132 17.29 -0.51 -2.45
C LEU A 132 18.59 -1.19 -2.01
N GLN A 133 19.54 -1.44 -2.93
CA GLN A 133 20.84 -1.98 -2.56
C GLN A 133 21.66 -1.04 -1.67
N LYS A 134 21.61 0.28 -1.93
CA LYS A 134 22.26 1.28 -1.08
C LYS A 134 21.61 1.36 0.31
N LEU A 135 20.27 1.35 0.37
CA LEU A 135 19.55 1.27 1.65
C LEU A 135 19.94 0.02 2.43
N ARG A 136 20.03 -1.12 1.74
CA ARG A 136 20.45 -2.37 2.37
C ARG A 136 21.89 -2.28 2.90
N ALA A 137 22.82 -1.73 2.13
CA ALA A 137 24.21 -1.53 2.56
C ALA A 137 24.28 -0.66 3.84
N PHE A 138 23.44 0.36 3.94
CA PHE A 138 23.30 1.15 5.16
C PHE A 138 22.73 0.33 6.32
N CYS A 139 21.57 -0.31 6.15
CA CYS A 139 20.90 -1.04 7.22
C CYS A 139 21.75 -2.21 7.76
N VAL A 140 22.54 -2.86 6.90
CA VAL A 140 23.43 -3.98 7.29
C VAL A 140 24.64 -3.51 8.08
N ALA A 141 25.21 -2.36 7.73
CA ALA A 141 26.49 -1.89 8.29
C ALA A 141 26.33 -0.90 9.46
N ALA A 142 25.26 -0.11 9.46
CA ALA A 142 25.10 0.98 10.40
C ALA A 142 24.88 0.52 11.85
N ASN A 143 25.46 1.25 12.77
CA ASN A 143 25.24 1.06 14.19
C ASN A 143 23.84 1.54 14.57
N LYS A 144 23.00 0.63 15.06
CA LYS A 144 21.60 0.89 15.39
C LYS A 144 21.41 1.96 16.48
N SER A 145 22.39 2.13 17.38
CA SER A 145 22.33 3.14 18.46
C SER A 145 22.68 4.56 17.99
N THR A 146 23.41 4.69 16.89
CA THR A 146 23.87 6.00 16.39
C THR A 146 23.21 6.44 15.08
N GLY A 147 22.46 5.55 14.41
CA GLY A 147 21.80 5.84 13.15
C GLY A 147 22.78 6.26 12.06
N SER A 148 22.50 7.39 11.40
CA SER A 148 23.35 7.98 10.35
C SER A 148 24.48 8.85 10.89
N SER A 149 24.62 9.06 12.21
CA SER A 149 25.55 10.06 12.75
C SER A 149 27.05 9.68 12.70
N HIS A 150 27.38 8.39 12.53
CA HIS A 150 28.77 7.98 12.30
C HIS A 150 29.19 8.30 10.85
N PRO A 151 30.37 8.89 10.57
CA PRO A 151 30.75 9.35 9.24
C PRO A 151 30.57 8.32 8.11
N CYS A 152 31.00 7.08 8.32
CA CYS A 152 30.84 6.02 7.30
C CYS A 152 29.37 5.60 7.09
N ASP A 153 28.54 5.70 8.13
CA ASP A 153 27.12 5.39 8.03
C ASP A 153 26.36 6.55 7.39
N GLN A 154 26.78 7.79 7.68
CA GLN A 154 26.28 8.99 7.04
C GLN A 154 26.53 8.98 5.51
N GLU A 155 27.73 8.60 5.07
CA GLU A 155 28.03 8.46 3.64
C GLU A 155 27.08 7.45 2.96
N ARG A 156 26.89 6.27 3.54
CA ARG A 156 25.95 5.26 3.01
C ARG A 156 24.53 5.76 2.96
N TRP A 157 24.12 6.48 4.02
CA TRP A 157 22.79 7.06 4.09
C TRP A 157 22.58 8.13 3.00
N TYR A 158 23.54 9.00 2.80
CA TYR A 158 23.49 10.02 1.76
C TYR A 158 23.56 9.43 0.36
N GLU A 159 24.33 8.38 0.14
CA GLU A 159 24.31 7.65 -1.13
C GLU A 159 22.94 7.08 -1.48
N PHE A 160 22.21 6.57 -0.49
CA PHE A 160 20.83 6.12 -0.67
C PHE A 160 19.91 7.29 -1.02
N ILE A 161 19.97 8.37 -0.26
CA ILE A 161 19.15 9.58 -0.50
C ILE A 161 19.38 10.13 -1.91
N CYS A 162 20.64 10.36 -2.26
CA CYS A 162 21.01 10.88 -3.59
C CYS A 162 20.49 9.99 -4.71
N GLN A 163 20.60 8.68 -4.56
CA GLN A 163 20.13 7.74 -5.57
C GLN A 163 18.60 7.81 -5.76
N THR A 164 17.83 7.90 -4.68
CA THR A 164 16.36 8.02 -4.79
C THR A 164 15.94 9.32 -5.48
N VAL A 165 16.65 10.42 -5.19
CA VAL A 165 16.42 11.72 -5.85
C VAL A 165 16.83 11.67 -7.33
N GLU A 166 17.96 11.05 -7.66
CA GLU A 166 18.39 10.82 -9.05
C GLU A 166 17.36 10.05 -9.86
N ASP A 167 16.83 8.97 -9.29
CA ASP A 167 15.85 8.11 -9.92
C ASP A 167 14.45 8.75 -10.02
N GLY A 168 14.22 9.87 -9.31
CA GLY A 168 12.90 10.49 -9.17
C GLY A 168 11.87 9.60 -8.47
N ARG A 169 12.34 8.65 -7.66
CA ARG A 169 11.55 7.62 -6.97
C ARG A 169 11.86 7.68 -5.48
N ILE A 170 10.97 8.32 -4.72
CA ILE A 170 11.20 8.72 -3.34
C ILE A 170 10.16 8.05 -2.45
N PHE A 171 10.58 7.55 -1.30
CA PHE A 171 9.66 7.13 -0.23
C PHE A 171 8.93 8.34 0.35
N ASP A 172 7.69 8.15 0.74
CA ASP A 172 7.09 9.02 1.74
C ASP A 172 7.58 8.66 3.14
N TYR A 173 7.52 9.62 4.05
CA TYR A 173 7.99 9.55 5.42
C TYR A 173 7.47 8.31 6.18
N GLU A 174 6.16 8.11 6.18
CA GLU A 174 5.52 7.02 6.91
C GLU A 174 5.90 5.64 6.36
N THR A 175 5.92 5.51 5.04
CA THR A 175 6.29 4.25 4.38
C THR A 175 7.73 3.89 4.65
N LEU A 176 8.66 4.86 4.59
CA LEU A 176 10.07 4.61 4.90
C LEU A 176 10.25 4.18 6.35
N ALA A 177 9.67 4.92 7.31
CA ALA A 177 9.78 4.60 8.73
C ALA A 177 9.25 3.19 9.04
N LYS A 178 8.08 2.83 8.51
CA LYS A 178 7.51 1.49 8.68
C LYS A 178 8.33 0.40 7.99
N PHE A 179 8.89 0.70 6.82
CA PHE A 179 9.74 -0.26 6.11
C PHE A 179 11.04 -0.53 6.86
N LEU A 180 11.68 0.50 7.41
CA LEU A 180 12.88 0.35 8.24
C LEU A 180 12.66 -0.50 9.49
N GLN A 181 11.45 -0.54 10.03
CA GLN A 181 11.06 -1.35 11.18
C GLN A 181 10.65 -2.79 10.81
N ASP A 182 10.53 -3.13 9.53
CA ASP A 182 9.95 -4.41 9.11
C ASP A 182 10.88 -5.60 9.35
N GLU A 183 10.75 -6.23 10.51
CA GLU A 183 11.48 -7.45 10.88
C GLU A 183 11.29 -8.60 9.89
N SER A 184 10.14 -8.67 9.20
CA SER A 184 9.88 -9.73 8.22
C SER A 184 10.74 -9.60 6.97
N TYR A 185 11.14 -8.38 6.65
CA TYR A 185 12.04 -8.05 5.55
C TYR A 185 13.50 -8.02 6.02
N TRP A 186 13.82 -7.21 7.03
CA TRP A 186 15.18 -6.96 7.49
C TRP A 186 15.77 -8.07 8.36
N GLY A 187 14.96 -8.98 8.89
CA GLY A 187 15.41 -10.19 9.59
C GLY A 187 16.00 -11.24 8.66
N LYS A 188 15.77 -11.14 7.34
CA LYS A 188 16.29 -12.09 6.34
C LYS A 188 17.68 -11.68 5.88
N LYS A 189 18.67 -12.54 6.12
CA LYS A 189 20.04 -12.35 5.59
C LYS A 189 20.11 -12.74 4.12
N GLU A 190 20.81 -11.93 3.33
CA GLU A 190 21.10 -12.24 1.93
C GLU A 190 22.57 -12.67 1.74
N LYS A 191 22.83 -13.35 0.62
CA LYS A 191 24.20 -13.73 0.26
C LYS A 191 25.05 -12.49 0.00
N GLY A 192 26.09 -12.28 0.82
CA GLY A 192 26.97 -11.11 0.71
C GLY A 192 26.80 -10.09 1.85
N ASP A 193 25.81 -10.24 2.71
CA ASP A 193 25.68 -9.42 3.91
C ASP A 193 26.85 -9.69 4.87
N ILE A 194 27.63 -8.67 5.18
CA ILE A 194 28.79 -8.72 6.07
C ILE A 194 28.44 -8.25 7.49
N GLY A 195 27.16 -8.02 7.74
CA GLY A 195 26.69 -7.42 8.99
C GLY A 195 26.68 -8.32 10.21
N VAL A 196 26.50 -7.70 11.35
CA VAL A 196 26.48 -8.28 12.70
C VAL A 196 25.35 -9.32 12.83
N MET A 197 25.47 -10.22 13.81
CA MET A 197 24.40 -11.16 14.14
C MET A 197 23.15 -10.40 14.62
N GLY A 198 21.99 -10.68 14.02
CA GLY A 198 20.70 -10.09 14.38
C GLY A 198 19.89 -9.61 13.20
N SER A 199 18.82 -8.91 13.47
CA SER A 199 18.00 -8.22 12.49
C SER A 199 18.67 -6.91 12.04
N TYR A 200 18.43 -6.55 10.79
CA TYR A 200 18.84 -5.24 10.24
C TYR A 200 17.72 -4.20 10.37
N ALA A 201 16.57 -4.58 10.93
CA ALA A 201 15.50 -3.65 11.25
C ALA A 201 15.93 -2.60 12.29
N TRP A 202 15.29 -1.46 12.24
CA TRP A 202 15.48 -0.36 13.17
C TRP A 202 14.36 -0.36 14.22
N ASP A 203 14.64 0.14 15.43
CA ASP A 203 13.57 0.45 16.37
C ASP A 203 12.73 1.62 15.87
N SER A 204 11.55 1.80 16.47
CA SER A 204 10.58 2.78 16.00
C SER A 204 11.10 4.22 16.07
N GLU A 205 11.75 4.61 17.17
CA GLU A 205 12.25 5.96 17.36
C GLU A 205 13.28 6.30 16.30
N ARG A 206 14.28 5.43 16.13
CA ARG A 206 15.35 5.63 15.16
C ARG A 206 14.87 5.55 13.70
N ALA A 207 13.91 4.70 13.41
CA ALA A 207 13.34 4.62 12.07
C ALA A 207 12.61 5.91 11.65
N TYR A 208 11.90 6.52 12.58
CA TYR A 208 11.25 7.81 12.33
C TYR A 208 12.25 8.98 12.23
N GLU A 209 13.31 9.00 13.03
CA GLU A 209 14.39 10.00 12.89
C GLU A 209 15.08 9.91 11.52
N LEU A 210 15.39 8.69 11.05
CA LEU A 210 15.97 8.48 9.73
C LEU A 210 15.01 8.90 8.60
N ALA A 211 13.71 8.65 8.74
CA ALA A 211 12.72 9.07 7.76
C ALA A 211 12.58 10.60 7.70
N ASP A 212 12.67 11.29 8.83
CA ASP A 212 12.65 12.76 8.93
C ASP A 212 13.89 13.37 8.23
N GLU A 213 15.07 12.83 8.51
CA GLU A 213 16.32 13.22 7.83
C GLU A 213 16.25 13.01 6.33
N TYR A 214 15.68 11.87 5.90
CA TYR A 214 15.49 11.53 4.50
C TYR A 214 14.58 12.53 3.79
N GLU A 215 13.40 12.82 4.34
CA GLU A 215 12.43 13.75 3.76
C GLU A 215 13.01 15.16 3.64
N ALA A 216 13.68 15.64 4.69
CA ALA A 216 14.34 16.94 4.70
C ALA A 216 15.43 17.02 3.61
N ALA A 217 16.29 16.01 3.52
CA ALA A 217 17.37 15.97 2.53
C ALA A 217 16.85 15.87 1.10
N CYS A 218 15.84 15.02 0.83
CA CYS A 218 15.19 14.92 -0.47
C CYS A 218 14.57 16.26 -0.90
N SER A 219 13.93 16.97 0.02
CA SER A 219 13.33 18.28 -0.24
C SER A 219 14.39 19.31 -0.64
N VAL A 220 15.52 19.37 0.03
CA VAL A 220 16.64 20.28 -0.30
C VAL A 220 17.25 19.93 -1.65
N LEU A 221 17.52 18.64 -1.92
CA LEU A 221 18.12 18.19 -3.17
C LEU A 221 17.19 18.46 -4.37
N ASN A 222 15.89 18.20 -4.23
CA ASN A 222 14.91 18.49 -5.29
C ASN A 222 14.79 19.99 -5.55
N TYR A 223 14.80 20.82 -4.51
CA TYR A 223 14.83 22.28 -4.66
C TYR A 223 16.10 22.74 -5.41
N TYR A 224 17.26 22.21 -5.03
CA TYR A 224 18.53 22.52 -5.68
C TYR A 224 18.51 22.14 -7.19
N ARG A 225 18.07 20.92 -7.51
CA ARG A 225 17.94 20.48 -8.92
C ARG A 225 17.02 21.38 -9.72
N LYS A 226 15.85 21.68 -9.16
CA LYS A 226 14.88 22.60 -9.82
C LYS A 226 15.47 23.97 -10.11
N THR A 227 16.24 24.54 -9.19
CA THR A 227 16.83 25.88 -9.35
C THR A 227 18.01 25.91 -10.30
N ARG A 228 18.68 24.77 -10.51
CA ARG A 228 19.82 24.63 -11.44
C ARG A 228 19.43 24.10 -12.80
N GLY A 229 18.21 23.65 -13.00
CA GLY A 229 17.73 23.08 -14.26
C GLY A 229 18.37 21.73 -14.62
N ILE A 230 18.71 20.94 -13.59
CA ILE A 230 19.32 19.58 -13.69
C ILE A 230 18.40 18.53 -13.10
#